data_765c66f2fbf9d65dba59603c794c2858
#
_entry.id   765c66f2fbf9d65dba59603c794c2858
#
_cell.length_a   1.000
_cell.length_b   1.000
_cell.length_c   1.000
_cell.angle_alpha   90.00
_cell.angle_beta   90.00
_cell.angle_gamma   90.00
#
_symmetry.space_group_name_H-M   'P 1'
#
loop_
_entity.id
_entity.type
_entity.pdbx_description
1 polymer ?
#
loop_
_entity_poly.entity_id
_entity_poly.type
_entity_poly.pdbx_seq_one_letter_code
_entity_poly.pdbx_strand_id
1 'polypeptide(L)'
;MRHSVRIPWRIAALGGGLAVALAGVAFAQYTMTVNRDRLLNAQNEPQNWLMMNGDYGSTRYSKLSQINRENVKNLRMVWALALGGMQDVGQNGPENEVNPLIDNGFMYTSDGWGTIYKIDARDPNRGQFVWVTDPGVKHQGNSPRTRGVALWEDLVIANLPDGRVIAIKRDTGEIVWDKMIATTNEFGNKEKFVTAPITAEDKVLIANGAGDAGTRGWVAALDARTGKELWRWYVVPKPGDPGSETWKDKNNAWKTGGGGI
;
A
#
# COMPACT_ATOMS: atom_id res chain seq x y z
N MET A 1 4.04 59.90 70.83
CA MET A 1 3.72 60.74 69.68
C MET A 1 4.62 60.31 68.55
N ARG A 2 4.11 59.63 67.54
CA ARG A 2 4.90 59.10 66.44
C ARG A 2 4.56 59.89 65.17
N HIS A 3 5.56 60.54 64.64
CA HIS A 3 5.51 61.23 63.35
C HIS A 3 5.79 60.26 62.23
N SER A 4 4.85 60.08 61.32
CA SER A 4 5.02 59.32 60.09
C SER A 4 5.36 60.26 58.94
N VAL A 5 6.55 60.07 58.34
CA VAL A 5 6.98 60.79 57.14
C VAL A 5 6.56 59.95 55.91
N ARG A 6 5.75 60.55 55.05
CA ARG A 6 5.39 59.93 53.75
C ARG A 6 6.36 60.44 52.68
N ILE A 7 7.06 59.51 51.99
CA ILE A 7 7.87 59.76 50.82
C ILE A 7 7.06 59.34 49.56
N PRO A 8 6.86 60.20 48.60
CA PRO A 8 6.18 59.79 47.35
C PRO A 8 7.24 59.27 46.35
N TRP A 9 7.19 57.98 46.09
CA TRP A 9 7.96 57.38 44.95
C TRP A 9 7.07 57.39 43.70
N ARG A 10 7.41 58.26 42.73
CA ARG A 10 6.91 58.13 41.36
C ARG A 10 7.94 57.27 40.60
N ILE A 11 7.61 56.02 40.33
CA ILE A 11 8.32 55.17 39.38
C ILE A 11 7.60 55.28 38.07
N ALA A 12 8.19 55.92 37.06
CA ALA A 12 7.78 55.83 35.70
C ALA A 12 8.27 54.50 35.12
N ALA A 13 7.37 53.57 34.90
CA ALA A 13 7.66 52.32 34.18
C ALA A 13 7.59 52.58 32.68
N LEU A 14 8.72 52.69 32.03
CA LEU A 14 8.85 52.54 30.59
C LEU A 14 8.68 51.07 30.22
N GLY A 15 7.47 50.70 29.85
CA GLY A 15 7.17 49.37 29.32
C GLY A 15 7.58 49.24 27.85
N GLY A 16 8.80 48.83 27.59
CA GLY A 16 9.23 48.37 26.27
C GLY A 16 8.66 46.96 26.02
N GLY A 17 7.53 46.89 25.33
CA GLY A 17 6.98 45.61 24.88
C GLY A 17 7.84 45.03 23.75
N LEU A 18 8.60 43.98 24.06
CA LEU A 18 9.27 43.16 23.04
C LEU A 18 8.19 42.27 22.40
N ALA A 19 7.65 42.66 21.24
CA ALA A 19 6.79 41.79 20.44
C ALA A 19 7.69 40.72 19.80
N VAL A 20 7.76 39.53 20.41
CA VAL A 20 8.34 38.37 19.77
C VAL A 20 7.34 37.91 18.70
N ALA A 21 7.59 38.27 17.44
CA ALA A 21 6.91 37.69 16.32
C ALA A 21 7.31 36.23 16.19
N LEU A 22 6.51 35.32 16.72
CA LEU A 22 6.57 33.91 16.40
C LEU A 22 6.19 33.77 14.92
N ALA A 23 7.20 33.76 14.05
CA ALA A 23 7.03 33.32 12.68
C ALA A 23 6.67 31.84 12.75
N GLY A 24 5.39 31.53 12.79
CA GLY A 24 4.89 30.18 12.62
C GLY A 24 5.36 29.69 11.26
N VAL A 25 6.26 28.70 11.24
CA VAL A 25 6.55 27.95 10.04
C VAL A 25 5.26 27.23 9.69
N ALA A 26 4.50 27.80 8.76
CA ALA A 26 3.35 27.11 8.16
C ALA A 26 3.93 25.93 7.39
N PHE A 27 3.98 24.76 8.04
CA PHE A 27 4.15 23.52 7.31
C PHE A 27 2.96 23.45 6.36
N ALA A 28 3.21 23.51 5.05
CA ALA A 28 2.19 23.24 4.07
C ALA A 28 1.56 21.91 4.43
N GLN A 29 0.27 21.90 4.75
CA GLN A 29 -0.43 20.69 5.13
C GLN A 29 -0.34 19.75 3.95
N TYR A 30 0.44 18.68 4.09
CA TYR A 30 0.60 17.69 3.03
C TYR A 30 -0.75 17.03 2.77
N THR A 31 -1.24 17.21 1.55
CA THR A 31 -2.45 16.53 1.09
C THR A 31 -2.05 15.12 0.68
N MET A 32 -2.41 14.12 1.50
CA MET A 32 -2.09 12.69 1.28
C MET A 32 -2.96 12.10 0.15
N THR A 33 -3.00 12.76 -1.00
CA THR A 33 -3.80 12.32 -2.14
C THR A 33 -2.90 11.79 -3.25
N VAL A 34 -3.04 10.51 -3.59
CA VAL A 34 -2.41 9.90 -4.76
C VAL A 34 -3.46 9.79 -5.86
N ASN A 35 -3.67 10.89 -6.56
CA ASN A 35 -4.65 10.99 -7.62
C ASN A 35 -4.09 10.47 -8.96
N ARG A 36 -4.98 10.41 -9.96
CA ARG A 36 -4.65 10.00 -11.33
C ARG A 36 -3.45 10.76 -11.91
N ASP A 37 -3.40 12.07 -11.74
CA ASP A 37 -2.36 12.90 -12.35
C ASP A 37 -0.98 12.63 -11.73
N ARG A 38 -0.90 12.40 -10.43
CA ARG A 38 0.34 11.99 -9.77
C ARG A 38 0.80 10.61 -10.25
N LEU A 39 -0.12 9.64 -10.39
CA LEU A 39 0.20 8.30 -10.87
C LEU A 39 0.68 8.31 -12.33
N LEU A 40 0.03 9.09 -13.21
CA LEU A 40 0.47 9.26 -14.60
C LEU A 40 1.85 9.92 -14.71
N ASN A 41 2.18 10.80 -13.77
CA ASN A 41 3.40 11.57 -13.73
C ASN A 41 4.36 11.14 -12.63
N ALA A 42 4.26 9.89 -12.13
CA ALA A 42 5.03 9.39 -11.00
C ALA A 42 6.56 9.57 -11.17
N GLN A 43 7.08 9.54 -12.40
CA GLN A 43 8.48 9.80 -12.70
C GLN A 43 8.93 11.25 -12.43
N ASN A 44 8.00 12.20 -12.25
CA ASN A 44 8.31 13.58 -11.90
C ASN A 44 8.46 13.78 -10.39
N GLU A 45 8.17 12.74 -9.61
CA GLU A 45 8.31 12.71 -8.15
C GLU A 45 9.34 11.64 -7.73
N PRO A 46 10.63 11.74 -8.12
CA PRO A 46 11.61 10.67 -7.93
C PRO A 46 11.87 10.31 -6.47
N GLN A 47 11.52 11.20 -5.52
CA GLN A 47 11.57 10.96 -4.07
C GLN A 47 10.44 10.05 -3.58
N ASN A 48 9.42 9.80 -4.38
CA ASN A 48 8.29 8.94 -4.11
C ASN A 48 8.36 7.66 -4.94
N TRP A 49 7.66 6.61 -4.51
CA TRP A 49 7.46 5.35 -5.23
C TRP A 49 5.99 4.96 -5.10
N LEU A 50 5.15 5.55 -5.97
CA LEU A 50 3.70 5.57 -5.78
C LEU A 50 2.98 4.31 -6.23
N MET A 51 3.65 3.44 -7.00
CA MET A 51 3.09 2.18 -7.49
C MET A 51 4.17 1.10 -7.61
N MET A 52 3.77 -0.15 -7.69
CA MET A 52 4.59 -1.35 -7.59
C MET A 52 5.88 -1.30 -8.43
N ASN A 53 5.83 -0.84 -9.67
CA ASN A 53 6.98 -0.81 -10.58
C ASN A 53 7.49 0.61 -10.87
N GLY A 54 7.13 1.59 -10.02
CA GLY A 54 7.53 2.99 -10.15
C GLY A 54 6.60 3.82 -11.02
N ASP A 55 6.19 3.28 -12.15
CA ASP A 55 5.27 3.92 -13.11
C ASP A 55 4.45 2.88 -13.89
N TYR A 56 3.45 3.33 -14.66
CA TYR A 56 2.65 2.44 -15.51
C TYR A 56 3.43 1.78 -16.65
N GLY A 57 4.57 2.32 -17.03
CA GLY A 57 5.50 1.69 -17.98
C GLY A 57 6.31 0.54 -17.36
N SER A 58 6.17 0.31 -16.05
CA SER A 58 6.90 -0.71 -15.30
C SER A 58 8.40 -0.63 -15.46
N THR A 59 8.93 0.59 -15.54
CA THR A 59 10.35 0.84 -15.83
C THR A 59 11.26 0.41 -14.69
N ARG A 60 10.76 0.39 -13.45
CA ARG A 60 11.52 0.08 -12.22
C ARG A 60 12.80 0.93 -12.08
N TYR A 61 12.79 2.10 -12.68
CA TYR A 61 13.93 2.99 -12.72
C TYR A 61 13.72 4.19 -11.79
N SER A 62 14.70 4.44 -10.93
CA SER A 62 14.74 5.63 -10.09
C SER A 62 15.68 6.68 -10.71
N LYS A 63 15.19 7.93 -10.77
CA LYS A 63 16.01 9.10 -11.17
C LYS A 63 16.87 9.66 -10.02
N LEU A 64 16.78 9.07 -8.82
CA LEU A 64 17.62 9.47 -7.69
C LEU A 64 19.09 9.16 -7.99
N SER A 65 19.98 10.08 -7.62
CA SER A 65 21.43 9.99 -7.92
C SER A 65 22.31 10.12 -6.67
N GLN A 66 21.70 10.18 -5.47
CA GLN A 66 22.45 10.30 -4.22
C GLN A 66 23.34 9.08 -3.96
N ILE A 67 22.92 7.89 -4.41
CA ILE A 67 23.73 6.67 -4.37
C ILE A 67 24.30 6.46 -5.78
N ASN A 68 25.61 6.34 -5.87
CA ASN A 68 26.35 6.19 -7.13
C ASN A 68 27.54 5.24 -6.94
N ARG A 69 28.30 5.01 -8.00
CA ARG A 69 29.43 4.06 -8.02
C ARG A 69 30.53 4.42 -7.04
N GLU A 70 30.73 5.72 -6.76
CA GLU A 70 31.78 6.21 -5.89
C GLU A 70 31.43 5.99 -4.41
N ASN A 71 30.16 6.14 -4.04
CA ASN A 71 29.73 6.13 -2.65
C ASN A 71 28.93 4.89 -2.21
N VAL A 72 28.49 4.01 -3.13
CA VAL A 72 27.73 2.80 -2.80
C VAL A 72 28.45 1.89 -1.81
N LYS A 73 29.78 1.86 -1.80
CA LYS A 73 30.61 1.11 -0.85
C LYS A 73 30.47 1.61 0.59
N ASN A 74 29.96 2.81 0.79
CA ASN A 74 29.76 3.43 2.10
C ASN A 74 28.35 3.19 2.67
N LEU A 75 27.49 2.48 1.94
CA LEU A 75 26.15 2.16 2.43
C LEU A 75 26.24 1.33 3.71
N ARG A 76 25.41 1.72 4.68
CA ARG A 76 25.24 0.98 5.92
C ARG A 76 23.78 0.97 6.34
N MET A 77 23.36 -0.04 7.02
CA MET A 77 22.05 -0.09 7.64
C MET A 77 22.00 0.95 8.76
N VAL A 78 21.02 1.85 8.71
CA VAL A 78 20.83 2.89 9.73
C VAL A 78 19.72 2.53 10.72
N TRP A 79 18.73 1.74 10.28
CA TRP A 79 17.71 1.16 11.15
C TRP A 79 17.11 -0.10 10.51
N ALA A 80 16.46 -0.91 11.33
CA ALA A 80 15.66 -2.05 10.94
C ALA A 80 14.35 -2.03 11.75
N LEU A 81 13.26 -2.46 11.14
CA LEU A 81 11.94 -2.55 11.76
C LEU A 81 11.37 -3.94 11.52
N ALA A 82 11.05 -4.66 12.59
CA ALA A 82 10.46 -5.98 12.49
C ALA A 82 8.98 -5.85 12.12
N LEU A 83 8.58 -6.48 11.00
CA LEU A 83 7.19 -6.72 10.66
C LEU A 83 6.72 -8.02 11.30
N GLY A 84 5.41 -8.22 11.42
CA GLY A 84 4.82 -9.49 11.84
C GLY A 84 4.91 -10.59 10.78
N GLY A 85 3.93 -11.53 10.82
CA GLY A 85 3.72 -12.48 9.72
C GLY A 85 4.51 -13.78 9.80
N MET A 86 5.19 -14.05 10.93
CA MET A 86 5.96 -15.28 11.14
C MET A 86 5.14 -16.45 11.70
N GLN A 87 3.89 -16.23 12.08
CA GLN A 87 3.02 -17.25 12.65
C GLN A 87 2.53 -18.22 11.55
N ASP A 88 2.45 -19.49 11.89
CA ASP A 88 1.83 -20.54 11.05
C ASP A 88 2.36 -20.60 9.61
N VAL A 89 3.62 -20.27 9.46
CA VAL A 89 4.32 -20.35 8.18
C VAL A 89 4.87 -21.76 8.03
N GLY A 90 4.34 -22.58 7.19
CA GLY A 90 4.84 -23.93 6.93
C GLY A 90 6.36 -24.00 6.68
N GLN A 91 6.86 -25.10 6.15
CA GLN A 91 8.30 -25.32 5.94
C GLN A 91 8.99 -24.24 5.07
N ASN A 92 8.24 -23.53 4.22
CA ASN A 92 8.80 -22.53 3.29
C ASN A 92 8.91 -21.13 3.89
N GLY A 93 8.44 -20.92 5.13
CA GLY A 93 8.41 -19.59 5.75
C GLY A 93 7.40 -18.64 5.13
N PRO A 94 7.34 -17.40 5.60
CA PRO A 94 6.47 -16.37 5.03
C PRO A 94 7.02 -15.90 3.69
N GLU A 95 6.16 -15.86 2.68
CA GLU A 95 6.51 -15.33 1.36
C GLU A 95 6.13 -13.86 1.29
N ASN A 96 7.02 -13.02 1.83
CA ASN A 96 6.89 -11.57 1.75
C ASN A 96 7.66 -11.05 0.53
N GLU A 97 6.97 -10.88 -0.60
CA GLU A 97 7.53 -10.41 -1.87
C GLU A 97 7.13 -8.95 -2.17
N VAL A 98 6.93 -8.17 -1.13
CA VAL A 98 6.36 -6.83 -1.22
C VAL A 98 7.37 -5.81 -1.76
N ASN A 99 6.95 -5.01 -2.73
CA ASN A 99 7.56 -3.72 -3.03
C ASN A 99 6.90 -2.65 -2.15
N PRO A 100 7.60 -2.09 -1.15
CA PRO A 100 7.06 -1.01 -0.35
C PRO A 100 6.79 0.23 -1.23
N LEU A 101 5.65 0.88 -1.01
CA LEU A 101 5.33 2.14 -1.66
C LEU A 101 5.74 3.30 -0.75
N ILE A 102 6.23 4.36 -1.37
CA ILE A 102 6.71 5.55 -0.67
C ILE A 102 5.93 6.76 -1.16
N ASP A 103 5.34 7.48 -0.23
CA ASP A 103 4.72 8.77 -0.50
C ASP A 103 5.05 9.75 0.62
N ASN A 104 5.78 10.81 0.27
CA ASN A 104 6.20 11.89 1.16
C ASN A 104 6.88 11.41 2.45
N GLY A 105 7.80 10.45 2.30
CA GLY A 105 8.57 9.89 3.42
C GLY A 105 7.81 8.89 4.29
N PHE A 106 6.55 8.59 3.97
CA PHE A 106 5.82 7.47 4.56
C PHE A 106 5.93 6.24 3.68
N MET A 107 6.22 5.11 4.30
CA MET A 107 6.28 3.81 3.65
C MET A 107 4.99 3.03 3.93
N TYR A 108 4.45 2.40 2.90
CA TYR A 108 3.29 1.51 2.96
C TYR A 108 3.73 0.12 2.52
N THR A 109 3.50 -0.87 3.35
CA THR A 109 3.91 -2.25 3.10
C THR A 109 2.95 -3.23 3.77
N SER A 110 3.11 -4.53 3.50
CA SER A 110 2.38 -5.58 4.20
C SER A 110 3.32 -6.72 4.60
N ASP A 111 2.90 -7.57 5.53
CA ASP A 111 3.54 -8.85 5.77
C ASP A 111 2.90 -9.97 4.93
N GLY A 112 3.40 -11.19 5.06
CA GLY A 112 2.92 -12.34 4.29
C GLY A 112 1.46 -12.70 4.57
N TRP A 113 0.92 -12.44 5.75
CA TRP A 113 -0.48 -12.69 6.11
C TRP A 113 -1.43 -11.54 5.77
N GLY A 114 -0.88 -10.43 5.23
CA GLY A 114 -1.68 -9.29 4.78
C GLY A 114 -1.96 -8.26 5.86
N THR A 115 -1.25 -8.28 6.99
CA THR A 115 -1.21 -7.12 7.89
C THR A 115 -0.55 -5.95 7.16
N ILE A 116 -1.17 -4.80 7.17
CA ILE A 116 -0.72 -3.61 6.46
C ILE A 116 -0.11 -2.60 7.44
N TYR A 117 0.99 -2.00 7.04
CA TYR A 117 1.77 -1.08 7.85
C TYR A 117 1.93 0.26 7.14
N LYS A 118 1.75 1.35 7.89
CA LYS A 118 2.26 2.67 7.54
C LYS A 118 3.41 3.01 8.47
N ILE A 119 4.55 3.33 7.89
CA ILE A 119 5.79 3.60 8.60
C ILE A 119 6.23 5.03 8.28
N ASP A 120 6.53 5.81 9.30
CA ASP A 120 7.23 7.08 9.14
C ASP A 120 8.73 6.79 8.97
N ALA A 121 9.26 7.07 7.78
CA ALA A 121 10.66 6.90 7.42
C ALA A 121 11.39 8.24 7.24
N ARG A 122 10.81 9.36 7.71
CA ARG A 122 11.38 10.70 7.54
C ARG A 122 12.57 10.97 8.50
N ASP A 123 12.61 10.28 9.64
CA ASP A 123 13.78 10.33 10.50
C ASP A 123 14.87 9.38 9.94
N PRO A 124 16.05 9.89 9.57
CA PRO A 124 17.11 9.06 9.00
C PRO A 124 17.68 8.01 9.96
N ASN A 125 17.39 8.10 11.24
CA ASN A 125 17.95 7.22 12.26
C ASN A 125 16.99 6.16 12.77
N ARG A 126 15.68 6.25 12.41
CA ARG A 126 14.68 5.26 12.82
C ARG A 126 13.47 5.24 11.90
N GLY A 127 12.91 4.04 11.67
CA GLY A 127 11.54 3.86 11.18
C GLY A 127 10.57 3.73 12.36
N GLN A 128 9.36 4.25 12.22
CA GLN A 128 8.33 4.18 13.26
C GLN A 128 6.96 3.84 12.67
N PHE A 129 6.26 2.87 13.25
CA PHE A 129 4.88 2.61 12.87
C PHE A 129 4.00 3.82 13.18
N VAL A 130 3.24 4.27 12.17
CA VAL A 130 2.19 5.27 12.33
C VAL A 130 0.89 4.55 12.69
N TRP A 131 0.59 3.49 11.93
CA TRP A 131 -0.50 2.56 12.21
C TRP A 131 -0.17 1.17 11.67
N VAL A 132 -0.85 0.17 12.22
CA VAL A 132 -0.82 -1.23 11.80
C VAL A 132 -2.26 -1.69 11.70
N THR A 133 -2.63 -2.28 10.57
CA THR A 133 -3.97 -2.82 10.35
C THR A 133 -3.88 -4.31 10.08
N ASP A 134 -4.33 -5.11 11.03
CA ASP A 134 -4.50 -6.55 10.88
C ASP A 134 -5.93 -6.83 10.36
N PRO A 135 -6.10 -7.35 9.14
CA PRO A 135 -7.40 -7.68 8.58
C PRO A 135 -8.00 -8.99 9.12
N GLY A 136 -7.32 -9.66 10.04
CA GLY A 136 -7.79 -10.90 10.66
C GLY A 136 -7.87 -12.08 9.69
N VAL A 137 -6.87 -12.24 8.83
CA VAL A 137 -6.78 -13.41 7.92
C VAL A 137 -6.62 -14.68 8.73
N LYS A 138 -7.52 -15.65 8.51
CA LYS A 138 -7.40 -16.98 9.12
C LYS A 138 -6.24 -17.72 8.48
N HIS A 139 -5.29 -18.21 9.28
CA HIS A 139 -4.11 -18.90 8.78
C HIS A 139 -4.45 -20.28 8.23
N GLN A 140 -5.38 -21.00 8.87
CA GLN A 140 -5.77 -22.34 8.45
C GLN A 140 -6.34 -22.35 7.01
N GLY A 141 -5.71 -23.11 6.14
CA GLY A 141 -6.13 -23.28 4.75
C GLY A 141 -5.79 -22.11 3.83
N ASN A 142 -4.98 -21.15 4.29
CA ASN A 142 -4.41 -20.06 3.49
C ASN A 142 -2.88 -20.15 3.48
N SER A 143 -2.24 -19.43 2.60
CA SER A 143 -0.78 -19.36 2.49
C SER A 143 -0.33 -17.91 2.66
N PRO A 144 0.68 -17.66 3.49
CA PRO A 144 1.15 -16.30 3.78
C PRO A 144 1.98 -15.76 2.61
N ARG A 145 1.31 -15.21 1.62
CA ARG A 145 1.97 -14.59 0.45
C ARG A 145 1.29 -13.28 0.10
N THR A 146 2.06 -12.20 0.06
CA THR A 146 1.61 -10.90 -0.44
C THR A 146 2.70 -10.25 -1.28
N ARG A 147 2.30 -9.42 -2.26
CA ARG A 147 3.23 -8.68 -3.13
C ARG A 147 3.12 -7.18 -3.01
N GLY A 148 2.30 -6.70 -2.08
CA GLY A 148 2.20 -5.29 -1.75
C GLY A 148 0.80 -4.73 -1.80
N VAL A 149 0.76 -3.42 -1.76
CA VAL A 149 -0.45 -2.61 -1.71
C VAL A 149 -0.47 -1.64 -2.89
N ALA A 150 -1.62 -1.01 -3.13
CA ALA A 150 -1.75 0.12 -4.04
C ALA A 150 -2.20 1.36 -3.28
N LEU A 151 -1.81 2.54 -3.78
CA LEU A 151 -2.26 3.83 -3.26
C LEU A 151 -3.25 4.44 -4.25
N TRP A 152 -4.35 4.98 -3.74
CA TRP A 152 -5.30 5.74 -4.53
C TRP A 152 -6.01 6.75 -3.64
N GLU A 153 -5.92 8.03 -4.00
CA GLU A 153 -6.46 9.13 -3.20
C GLU A 153 -6.03 9.02 -1.72
N ASP A 154 -7.01 8.96 -0.82
CA ASP A 154 -6.85 8.79 0.62
C ASP A 154 -6.87 7.32 1.08
N LEU A 155 -6.72 6.37 0.16
CA LEU A 155 -6.80 4.94 0.45
C LEU A 155 -5.49 4.20 0.22
N VAL A 156 -5.28 3.16 1.02
CA VAL A 156 -4.37 2.05 0.77
C VAL A 156 -5.23 0.83 0.46
N ILE A 157 -4.97 0.17 -0.65
CA ILE A 157 -5.75 -0.97 -1.10
C ILE A 157 -4.86 -2.21 -1.13
N ALA A 158 -5.36 -3.31 -0.57
CA ALA A 158 -4.63 -4.56 -0.48
C ALA A 158 -5.53 -5.75 -0.84
N ASN A 159 -4.97 -6.70 -1.57
CA ASN A 159 -5.53 -8.03 -1.73
C ASN A 159 -4.91 -8.98 -0.69
N LEU A 160 -5.72 -9.86 -0.12
CA LEU A 160 -5.37 -10.67 1.03
C LEU A 160 -5.25 -12.15 0.65
N PRO A 161 -4.44 -12.94 1.40
CA PRO A 161 -4.27 -14.38 1.14
C PRO A 161 -5.54 -15.21 1.20
N ASP A 162 -6.59 -14.74 1.89
CA ASP A 162 -7.87 -15.43 2.02
C ASP A 162 -8.87 -15.13 0.89
N GLY A 163 -8.49 -14.28 -0.06
CA GLY A 163 -9.30 -13.92 -1.24
C GLY A 163 -10.11 -12.64 -1.09
N ARG A 164 -9.95 -11.94 0.03
CA ARG A 164 -10.53 -10.60 0.20
C ARG A 164 -9.67 -9.53 -0.44
N VAL A 165 -10.32 -8.43 -0.79
CA VAL A 165 -9.69 -7.15 -1.11
C VAL A 165 -10.23 -6.12 -0.14
N ILE A 166 -9.35 -5.31 0.43
CA ILE A 166 -9.71 -4.28 1.40
C ILE A 166 -9.19 -2.92 0.99
N ALA A 167 -9.86 -1.87 1.41
CA ALA A 167 -9.34 -0.51 1.39
C ALA A 167 -9.30 0.07 2.80
N ILE A 168 -8.24 0.80 3.06
CA ILE A 168 -7.87 1.35 4.36
C ILE A 168 -7.64 2.85 4.20
N LYS A 169 -8.12 3.66 5.14
CA LYS A 169 -7.75 5.09 5.17
C LYS A 169 -6.26 5.27 5.41
N ARG A 170 -5.61 6.03 4.56
CA ARG A 170 -4.16 6.28 4.64
C ARG A 170 -3.69 6.99 5.90
N ASP A 171 -4.55 7.80 6.50
CA ASP A 171 -4.22 8.58 7.70
C ASP A 171 -4.43 7.79 9.00
N THR A 172 -5.49 7.00 9.09
CA THR A 172 -5.88 6.36 10.34
C THR A 172 -5.64 4.85 10.40
N GLY A 173 -5.54 4.17 9.25
CA GLY A 173 -5.47 2.71 9.20
C GLY A 173 -6.83 2.00 9.33
N GLU A 174 -7.94 2.75 9.34
CA GLU A 174 -9.30 2.17 9.41
C GLU A 174 -9.70 1.51 8.11
N ILE A 175 -10.28 0.31 8.16
CA ILE A 175 -10.84 -0.37 7.00
C ILE A 175 -12.12 0.35 6.57
N VAL A 176 -12.14 0.82 5.32
CA VAL A 176 -13.28 1.51 4.71
C VAL A 176 -14.25 0.52 4.08
N TRP A 177 -13.71 -0.45 3.37
CA TRP A 177 -14.47 -1.56 2.81
C TRP A 177 -13.63 -2.84 2.77
N ASP A 178 -14.34 -3.97 2.81
CA ASP A 178 -13.79 -5.33 2.82
C ASP A 178 -14.69 -6.20 1.95
N LYS A 179 -14.15 -6.83 0.91
CA LYS A 179 -14.90 -7.59 -0.08
C LYS A 179 -14.23 -8.93 -0.37
N MET A 180 -15.00 -10.01 -0.27
CA MET A 180 -14.61 -11.32 -0.77
C MET A 180 -14.73 -11.32 -2.29
N ILE A 181 -13.61 -11.46 -3.01
CA ILE A 181 -13.55 -11.40 -4.47
C ILE A 181 -13.09 -12.71 -5.09
N ALA A 182 -12.03 -13.32 -4.54
CA ALA A 182 -11.59 -14.63 -4.97
C ALA A 182 -12.47 -15.73 -4.35
N THR A 183 -12.81 -16.73 -5.13
CA THR A 183 -13.76 -17.78 -4.75
C THR A 183 -13.11 -19.16 -4.79
N THR A 184 -13.88 -20.19 -4.45
CA THR A 184 -13.50 -21.59 -4.64
C THR A 184 -14.32 -22.15 -5.79
N ASN A 185 -13.68 -22.79 -6.75
CA ASN A 185 -14.39 -23.39 -7.89
C ASN A 185 -15.11 -24.69 -7.52
N GLU A 186 -15.86 -25.24 -8.47
CA GLU A 186 -16.64 -26.49 -8.30
C GLU A 186 -15.78 -27.72 -7.94
N PHE A 187 -14.46 -27.67 -8.14
CA PHE A 187 -13.50 -28.73 -7.80
C PHE A 187 -12.83 -28.53 -6.44
N GLY A 188 -13.23 -27.52 -5.67
CA GLY A 188 -12.64 -27.20 -4.38
C GLY A 188 -11.32 -26.42 -4.44
N ASN A 189 -10.89 -25.99 -5.65
CA ASN A 189 -9.67 -25.22 -5.80
C ASN A 189 -9.93 -23.75 -5.49
N LYS A 190 -9.09 -23.16 -4.65
CA LYS A 190 -9.19 -21.74 -4.26
C LYS A 190 -8.49 -20.83 -5.26
N GLU A 191 -9.18 -19.78 -5.69
CA GLU A 191 -8.55 -18.64 -6.34
C GLU A 191 -7.66 -17.89 -5.34
N LYS A 192 -6.55 -17.32 -5.82
CA LYS A 192 -5.57 -16.63 -4.99
C LYS A 192 -5.05 -15.38 -5.68
N PHE A 193 -4.77 -14.37 -4.90
CA PHE A 193 -4.03 -13.21 -5.36
C PHE A 193 -2.53 -13.48 -5.22
N VAL A 194 -1.80 -13.32 -6.32
CA VAL A 194 -0.34 -13.47 -6.35
C VAL A 194 0.37 -12.20 -6.87
N THR A 195 -0.38 -11.16 -7.14
CA THR A 195 0.12 -9.84 -7.58
C THR A 195 -0.37 -8.76 -6.63
N ALA A 196 0.37 -7.65 -6.52
CA ALA A 196 -0.15 -6.46 -5.87
C ALA A 196 -1.30 -5.88 -6.72
N PRO A 197 -2.32 -5.24 -6.10
CA PRO A 197 -3.31 -4.49 -6.83
C PRO A 197 -2.66 -3.31 -7.57
N ILE A 198 -3.27 -2.87 -8.67
CA ILE A 198 -2.86 -1.68 -9.40
C ILE A 198 -4.07 -0.74 -9.45
N THR A 199 -3.85 0.53 -9.17
CA THR A 199 -4.90 1.55 -9.30
C THR A 199 -4.75 2.30 -10.62
N ALA A 200 -5.86 2.49 -11.32
CA ALA A 200 -5.93 3.26 -12.55
C ALA A 200 -7.24 4.04 -12.57
N GLU A 201 -7.16 5.36 -12.66
CA GLU A 201 -8.30 6.25 -12.53
C GLU A 201 -9.01 6.00 -11.18
N ASP A 202 -10.29 5.66 -11.21
CA ASP A 202 -11.14 5.32 -10.04
C ASP A 202 -11.30 3.80 -9.82
N LYS A 203 -10.41 3.00 -10.43
CA LYS A 203 -10.49 1.53 -10.44
C LYS A 203 -9.29 0.88 -9.77
N VAL A 204 -9.54 -0.27 -9.19
CA VAL A 204 -8.53 -1.19 -8.70
C VAL A 204 -8.51 -2.42 -9.61
N LEU A 205 -7.39 -2.67 -10.24
CA LEU A 205 -7.16 -3.87 -11.03
C LEU A 205 -6.53 -4.94 -10.16
N ILE A 206 -7.11 -6.12 -10.18
CA ILE A 206 -6.68 -7.30 -9.45
C ILE A 206 -6.74 -8.53 -10.36
N ALA A 207 -5.98 -9.56 -10.00
CA ALA A 207 -5.93 -10.76 -10.83
C ALA A 207 -5.84 -12.04 -9.99
N ASN A 208 -6.45 -13.13 -10.50
CA ASN A 208 -6.27 -14.47 -9.96
C ASN A 208 -5.03 -15.10 -10.56
N GLY A 209 -4.02 -15.34 -9.72
CA GLY A 209 -2.77 -15.98 -10.11
C GLY A 209 -2.70 -17.47 -9.82
N ALA A 210 -3.79 -18.11 -9.40
CA ALA A 210 -3.79 -19.52 -8.97
C ALA A 210 -4.02 -20.51 -10.14
N GLY A 211 -3.55 -20.19 -11.34
CA GLY A 211 -3.65 -21.08 -12.50
C GLY A 211 -3.04 -22.46 -12.25
N ASP A 212 -1.88 -22.51 -11.58
CA ASP A 212 -1.18 -23.75 -11.21
C ASP A 212 -1.96 -24.59 -10.17
N ALA A 213 -2.89 -23.96 -9.46
CA ALA A 213 -3.74 -24.62 -8.46
C ALA A 213 -5.08 -25.10 -9.06
N GLY A 214 -5.22 -25.14 -10.38
CA GLY A 214 -6.42 -25.62 -11.05
C GLY A 214 -7.60 -24.66 -10.98
N THR A 215 -7.34 -23.37 -11.04
CA THR A 215 -8.36 -22.32 -11.16
C THR A 215 -8.24 -21.61 -12.51
N ARG A 216 -9.35 -21.07 -12.99
CA ARG A 216 -9.40 -20.28 -14.22
C ARG A 216 -8.89 -18.87 -13.95
N GLY A 217 -7.81 -18.47 -14.61
CA GLY A 217 -7.23 -17.13 -14.48
C GLY A 217 -8.18 -16.03 -14.93
N TRP A 218 -8.20 -14.92 -14.21
CA TRP A 218 -8.99 -13.73 -14.56
C TRP A 218 -8.34 -12.45 -14.08
N VAL A 219 -8.68 -11.34 -14.73
CA VAL A 219 -8.45 -9.98 -14.29
C VAL A 219 -9.80 -9.34 -14.00
N ALA A 220 -9.88 -8.57 -12.93
CA ALA A 220 -11.09 -7.82 -12.59
C ALA A 220 -10.74 -6.37 -12.23
N ALA A 221 -11.71 -5.48 -12.49
CA ALA A 221 -11.68 -4.13 -11.97
C ALA A 221 -12.74 -3.96 -10.89
N LEU A 222 -12.33 -3.36 -9.78
CA LEU A 222 -13.22 -2.92 -8.73
C LEU A 222 -13.29 -1.39 -8.73
N ASP A 223 -14.43 -0.86 -8.34
CA ASP A 223 -14.55 0.55 -7.97
C ASP A 223 -13.71 0.82 -6.72
N ALA A 224 -12.79 1.77 -6.79
CA ALA A 224 -11.82 2.02 -5.73
C ALA A 224 -12.46 2.54 -4.43
N ARG A 225 -13.60 3.25 -4.51
CA ARG A 225 -14.31 3.81 -3.35
C ARG A 225 -15.16 2.78 -2.61
N THR A 226 -15.70 1.78 -3.31
CA THR A 226 -16.72 0.89 -2.75
C THR A 226 -16.32 -0.58 -2.75
N GLY A 227 -15.28 -0.95 -3.49
CA GLY A 227 -14.87 -2.34 -3.70
C GLY A 227 -15.84 -3.13 -4.57
N LYS A 228 -16.84 -2.48 -5.21
CA LYS A 228 -17.78 -3.15 -6.11
C LYS A 228 -17.07 -3.62 -7.37
N GLU A 229 -17.21 -4.91 -7.72
CA GLU A 229 -16.71 -5.42 -8.98
C GLU A 229 -17.47 -4.77 -10.15
N LEU A 230 -16.73 -4.17 -11.07
CA LEU A 230 -17.25 -3.48 -12.26
C LEU A 230 -17.28 -4.41 -13.45
N TRP A 231 -16.21 -5.18 -13.62
CA TRP A 231 -16.10 -6.19 -14.66
C TRP A 231 -15.03 -7.24 -14.27
N ARG A 232 -15.17 -8.43 -14.91
CA ARG A 232 -14.19 -9.52 -14.82
C ARG A 232 -13.96 -10.08 -16.23
N TRP A 233 -12.70 -10.25 -16.57
CA TRP A 233 -12.29 -10.87 -17.83
C TRP A 233 -11.47 -12.13 -17.53
N TYR A 234 -11.81 -13.20 -18.22
CA TYR A 234 -11.14 -14.49 -18.05
C TYR A 234 -10.07 -14.68 -19.11
N VAL A 235 -8.85 -15.05 -18.68
CA VAL A 235 -7.69 -15.29 -19.56
C VAL A 235 -7.95 -16.52 -20.45
N VAL A 236 -8.58 -17.56 -19.89
CA VAL A 236 -8.91 -18.78 -20.60
C VAL A 236 -10.40 -18.73 -20.97
N PRO A 237 -10.74 -18.60 -22.27
CA PRO A 237 -12.14 -18.53 -22.71
C PRO A 237 -12.87 -19.86 -22.47
N LYS A 238 -14.12 -19.81 -22.02
CA LYS A 238 -15.02 -20.98 -21.99
C LYS A 238 -15.68 -21.17 -23.37
N PRO A 239 -16.21 -22.35 -23.68
CA PRO A 239 -16.96 -22.54 -24.91
C PRO A 239 -18.04 -21.47 -25.13
N GLY A 240 -17.99 -20.82 -26.31
CA GLY A 240 -18.88 -19.71 -26.68
C GLY A 240 -18.33 -18.31 -26.34
N ASP A 241 -17.28 -18.16 -25.56
CA ASP A 241 -16.58 -16.88 -25.39
C ASP A 241 -15.73 -16.58 -26.65
N PRO A 242 -15.49 -15.30 -26.99
CA PRO A 242 -14.57 -14.93 -28.06
C PRO A 242 -13.19 -15.57 -27.87
N GLY A 243 -12.63 -16.18 -28.91
CA GLY A 243 -11.35 -16.88 -28.87
C GLY A 243 -11.44 -18.35 -28.45
N SER A 244 -12.60 -18.83 -27.97
CA SER A 244 -12.76 -20.24 -27.58
C SER A 244 -12.64 -21.21 -28.75
N GLU A 245 -12.88 -20.77 -29.95
CA GLU A 245 -12.73 -21.53 -31.21
C GLU A 245 -11.28 -21.92 -31.50
N THR A 246 -10.31 -21.23 -30.90
CA THR A 246 -8.89 -21.54 -31.03
C THR A 246 -8.44 -22.67 -30.11
N TRP A 247 -9.25 -23.03 -29.09
CA TRP A 247 -8.96 -24.07 -28.13
C TRP A 247 -9.45 -25.44 -28.62
N LYS A 248 -8.55 -26.38 -28.62
CA LYS A 248 -8.88 -27.79 -28.86
C LYS A 248 -9.20 -28.52 -27.56
N ASP A 249 -10.00 -27.89 -26.71
CA ASP A 249 -10.36 -28.43 -25.41
C ASP A 249 -11.38 -29.56 -25.53
N LYS A 250 -10.93 -30.80 -25.33
CA LYS A 250 -11.78 -31.99 -25.37
C LYS A 250 -12.35 -32.37 -24.00
N ASN A 251 -11.78 -31.85 -22.88
CA ASN A 251 -12.05 -32.32 -21.52
C ASN A 251 -12.53 -31.20 -20.58
N ASN A 252 -13.05 -30.11 -21.09
CA ASN A 252 -13.41 -28.93 -20.31
C ASN A 252 -12.24 -28.37 -19.46
N ALA A 253 -11.01 -28.49 -19.97
CA ALA A 253 -9.81 -28.02 -19.26
C ALA A 253 -9.83 -26.51 -18.96
N TRP A 254 -10.67 -25.74 -19.70
CA TRP A 254 -10.91 -24.34 -19.40
C TRP A 254 -11.39 -24.08 -17.97
N LYS A 255 -12.00 -25.07 -17.31
CA LYS A 255 -12.51 -24.97 -15.92
C LYS A 255 -11.38 -24.97 -14.88
N THR A 256 -10.29 -25.67 -15.17
CA THR A 256 -9.16 -25.88 -14.25
C THR A 256 -7.84 -25.48 -14.85
N GLY A 257 -7.83 -25.05 -16.10
CA GLY A 257 -6.61 -24.83 -16.86
C GLY A 257 -6.09 -23.40 -16.76
N GLY A 258 -4.95 -23.22 -16.15
CA GLY A 258 -3.96 -22.21 -16.40
C GLY A 258 -4.40 -20.73 -16.44
N GLY A 259 -3.49 -19.93 -16.99
CA GLY A 259 -3.71 -18.51 -17.15
C GLY A 259 -3.68 -17.72 -15.86
N GLY A 260 -2.81 -18.11 -14.92
CA GLY A 260 -2.46 -17.27 -13.77
C GLY A 260 -1.83 -15.96 -14.22
N ILE A 261 -2.16 -14.85 -13.60
CA ILE A 261 -1.64 -13.51 -13.90
C ILE A 261 -0.90 -12.99 -12.68
#